data_ba7daed1f127c08a1b1d4b5bb467b525
#
_entry.id   ba7daed1f127c08a1b1d4b5bb467b525
#
_cell.length_a   1.000
_cell.length_b   1.000
_cell.length_c   1.000
_cell.angle_alpha   90.00
_cell.angle_beta   90.00
_cell.angle_gamma   90.00
#
_symmetry.space_group_name_H-M   'P 1'
#
loop_
_entity.id
_entity.type
_entity.pdbx_description
1 polymer ?
#
loop_
_entity_poly.entity_id
_entity_poly.type
_entity_poly.pdbx_seq_one_letter_code
_entity_poly.pdbx_strand_id
1 'polypeptide(L)'
;MANVATLAADALTEGNGILRLAPTWVPRSFLQPGRRLKLHPDDYYALGMDRGGIDERWFASTTPAANEGAPPDEGLSYCVFKGQRFTLRDAVEELGAEIVGEEIWQKYRRWPVYSKFFDNMGPIPHHMHQNWEQAKLVGQEGKPEAYYFPPQLNAIGNNFPYTFFGLEPGTTKEQVIECLARWNEGDNGILDLSKAYRLKPGTGWLVPPCILHAPGSLVTYEPQWGSDVFGMYQSLVEGRPVPRSLLTKDFPPDKHDDLEYLVDALDWEGNTDPNFKDHHYLEPIPVADTEKEGWVDRWVCYGRINGEQLFAAKELTVQPGVKVTIRDGGAYGWITVQGEGRIGNLRLQTPVMIRFGEMTEDEVFVTAKAAKEGVTIENTGTEPLVSLRYFGPGACPDAPDVGDHKKR
;
A
#
# COMPACT_ATOMS: atom_id res chain seq x y z
N MET A 1 15.76 29.36 -8.26
CA MET A 1 14.97 28.38 -7.50
C MET A 1 15.81 27.99 -6.29
N ALA A 2 15.23 27.90 -5.09
CA ALA A 2 15.97 27.37 -3.94
C ALA A 2 16.34 25.92 -4.21
N ASN A 3 17.53 25.52 -3.72
CA ASN A 3 18.00 24.12 -3.82
C ASN A 3 17.05 23.23 -2.99
N VAL A 4 16.71 22.05 -3.50
CA VAL A 4 15.85 21.06 -2.80
C VAL A 4 16.37 20.75 -1.40
N ALA A 5 17.69 20.58 -1.23
CA ALA A 5 18.30 20.35 0.07
C ALA A 5 17.94 21.44 1.09
N THR A 6 18.02 22.73 0.70
CA THR A 6 17.67 23.86 1.56
C THR A 6 16.18 23.88 1.88
N LEU A 7 15.32 23.67 0.89
CA LEU A 7 13.87 23.65 1.10
C LEU A 7 13.45 22.50 2.03
N ALA A 8 14.01 21.33 1.83
CA ALA A 8 13.71 20.16 2.66
C ALA A 8 14.21 20.35 4.09
N ALA A 9 15.44 20.88 4.28
CA ALA A 9 15.99 21.16 5.61
C ALA A 9 15.17 22.22 6.36
N ASP A 10 14.74 23.28 5.67
CA ASP A 10 13.88 24.33 6.24
C ASP A 10 12.49 23.76 6.63
N ALA A 11 11.90 22.93 5.74
CA ALA A 11 10.61 22.27 6.00
C ALA A 11 10.69 21.35 7.22
N LEU A 12 11.76 20.55 7.33
CA LEU A 12 12.03 19.67 8.48
C LEU A 12 12.21 20.46 9.77
N THR A 13 12.91 21.58 9.70
CA THR A 13 13.13 22.45 10.87
C THR A 13 11.80 23.05 11.35
N GLU A 14 11.00 23.61 10.45
CA GLU A 14 9.70 24.21 10.79
C GLU A 14 8.69 23.16 11.25
N GLY A 15 8.70 21.95 10.61
CA GLY A 15 7.85 20.83 10.96
C GLY A 15 8.35 19.96 12.13
N ASN A 16 9.47 20.30 12.78
CA ASN A 16 10.09 19.47 13.82
C ASN A 16 10.31 18.02 13.39
N GLY A 17 10.86 17.83 12.19
CA GLY A 17 11.10 16.50 11.60
C GLY A 17 9.88 15.86 10.95
N ILE A 18 8.81 16.63 10.70
CA ILE A 18 7.58 16.16 10.03
C ILE A 18 7.39 16.96 8.73
N LEU A 19 7.21 16.27 7.61
CA LEU A 19 6.94 16.86 6.31
C LEU A 19 5.47 16.72 5.95
N ARG A 20 4.82 17.80 5.52
CA ARG A 20 3.47 17.78 4.94
C ARG A 20 3.56 17.29 3.50
N LEU A 21 2.70 16.33 3.14
CA LEU A 21 2.61 15.77 1.80
C LEU A 21 1.32 16.20 1.10
N ALA A 22 1.40 16.35 -0.21
CA ALA A 22 0.24 16.54 -1.08
C ALA A 22 -0.35 15.18 -1.49
N PRO A 23 -1.67 15.09 -1.73
CA PRO A 23 -2.26 13.86 -2.26
C PRO A 23 -1.62 13.43 -3.59
N THR A 24 -1.18 12.18 -3.65
CA THR A 24 -0.59 11.56 -4.84
C THR A 24 -1.57 10.57 -5.43
N TRP A 25 -2.06 10.86 -6.65
CA TRP A 25 -3.09 10.09 -7.32
C TRP A 25 -2.51 9.27 -8.46
N VAL A 26 -2.94 8.01 -8.56
CA VAL A 26 -2.51 7.08 -9.62
C VAL A 26 -3.74 6.43 -10.26
N PRO A 27 -3.89 6.49 -11.58
CA PRO A 27 -4.94 5.79 -12.31
C PRO A 27 -4.49 4.39 -12.72
N ARG A 28 -5.44 3.48 -12.93
CA ARG A 28 -5.18 2.19 -13.58
C ARG A 28 -6.14 2.01 -14.75
N SER A 29 -5.59 1.84 -15.96
CA SER A 29 -6.38 1.77 -17.20
C SER A 29 -7.32 0.56 -17.27
N PHE A 30 -7.01 -0.50 -16.53
CA PHE A 30 -7.76 -1.76 -16.51
C PHE A 30 -8.82 -1.84 -15.40
N LEU A 31 -9.00 -0.77 -14.58
CA LEU A 31 -9.92 -0.74 -13.45
C LEU A 31 -10.94 0.39 -13.55
N GLN A 32 -12.04 0.27 -12.78
CA GLN A 32 -12.98 1.36 -12.54
C GLN A 32 -12.88 1.84 -11.09
N PRO A 33 -12.77 3.15 -10.84
CA PRO A 33 -12.63 3.70 -9.49
C PRO A 33 -13.89 3.44 -8.66
N GLY A 34 -13.68 3.05 -7.40
CA GLY A 34 -14.75 2.72 -6.45
C GLY A 34 -15.40 3.92 -5.80
N ARG A 35 -14.84 5.13 -5.91
CA ARG A 35 -15.37 6.43 -5.45
C ARG A 35 -15.34 6.67 -3.93
N ARG A 36 -14.60 5.87 -3.16
CA ARG A 36 -14.49 6.00 -1.70
C ARG A 36 -13.20 6.72 -1.23
N LEU A 37 -12.27 7.04 -2.15
CA LEU A 37 -11.04 7.79 -1.83
C LEU A 37 -11.25 9.28 -1.64
N LYS A 38 -12.50 9.75 -1.63
CA LYS A 38 -12.92 11.14 -1.42
C LYS A 38 -12.51 12.10 -2.52
N LEU A 39 -11.96 11.63 -3.64
CA LEU A 39 -11.72 12.46 -4.83
C LEU A 39 -13.07 12.94 -5.39
N HIS A 40 -13.12 14.20 -5.81
CA HIS A 40 -14.33 14.76 -6.41
C HIS A 40 -14.71 13.99 -7.69
N PRO A 41 -16.00 13.69 -7.93
CA PRO A 41 -16.43 12.92 -9.11
C PRO A 41 -15.97 13.48 -10.45
N ASP A 42 -15.91 14.79 -10.59
CA ASP A 42 -15.44 15.44 -11.82
C ASP A 42 -13.95 15.23 -12.09
N ASP A 43 -13.20 14.80 -11.08
CA ASP A 43 -11.74 14.67 -11.14
C ASP A 43 -11.26 13.22 -11.32
N TYR A 44 -12.17 12.22 -11.39
CA TYR A 44 -11.76 10.80 -11.53
C TYR A 44 -10.91 10.53 -12.77
N TYR A 45 -11.04 11.33 -13.81
CA TYR A 45 -10.28 11.21 -15.05
C TYR A 45 -9.37 12.42 -15.30
N ALA A 46 -8.96 13.12 -14.23
CA ALA A 46 -8.09 14.30 -14.33
C ALA A 46 -6.72 14.03 -14.97
N LEU A 47 -6.26 12.77 -14.93
CA LEU A 47 -5.00 12.34 -15.56
C LEU A 47 -5.17 11.89 -17.02
N GLY A 48 -6.38 11.92 -17.56
CA GLY A 48 -6.72 11.58 -18.95
C GLY A 48 -7.60 10.33 -19.04
N MET A 49 -8.56 10.35 -19.97
CA MET A 49 -9.52 9.26 -20.18
C MET A 49 -8.83 7.94 -20.56
N ASP A 50 -7.82 8.03 -21.41
CA ASP A 50 -7.06 6.86 -21.89
C ASP A 50 -6.18 6.23 -20.79
N ARG A 51 -5.92 6.98 -19.72
CA ARG A 51 -5.16 6.54 -18.56
C ARG A 51 -5.99 5.73 -17.57
N GLY A 52 -7.31 5.71 -17.71
CA GLY A 52 -8.26 5.15 -16.79
C GLY A 52 -8.65 6.09 -15.65
N GLY A 53 -9.56 5.64 -14.81
CA GLY A 53 -9.98 6.41 -13.65
C GLY A 53 -8.96 6.33 -12.51
N ILE A 54 -8.92 7.40 -11.70
CA ILE A 54 -8.10 7.42 -10.49
C ILE A 54 -8.74 6.52 -9.43
N ASP A 55 -8.08 5.44 -9.13
CA ASP A 55 -8.50 4.39 -8.18
C ASP A 55 -7.50 4.16 -7.05
N GLU A 56 -6.30 4.79 -7.14
CA GLU A 56 -5.28 4.69 -6.11
C GLU A 56 -4.88 6.07 -5.56
N ARG A 57 -4.59 6.14 -4.25
CA ARG A 57 -3.91 7.25 -3.60
C ARG A 57 -2.68 6.71 -2.88
N TRP A 58 -1.48 7.16 -3.28
CA TRP A 58 -0.20 6.72 -2.75
C TRP A 58 0.28 7.64 -1.65
N PHE A 59 0.90 7.08 -0.60
CA PHE A 59 1.34 7.80 0.60
C PHE A 59 2.83 7.68 0.79
N ALA A 60 3.48 8.84 0.97
CA ALA A 60 4.90 8.98 1.22
C ALA A 60 5.76 8.12 0.28
N SER A 61 5.37 8.07 -0.99
CA SER A 61 6.02 7.27 -2.01
C SER A 61 7.23 7.98 -2.62
N THR A 62 8.33 7.25 -2.75
CA THR A 62 9.51 7.61 -3.54
C THR A 62 9.64 6.73 -4.80
N THR A 63 8.64 5.89 -5.06
CA THR A 63 8.58 4.94 -6.17
C THR A 63 7.68 5.51 -7.28
N PRO A 64 8.15 5.59 -8.53
CA PRO A 64 7.31 5.97 -9.66
C PRO A 64 6.31 4.85 -9.99
N ALA A 65 5.10 5.22 -10.43
CA ALA A 65 4.12 4.27 -10.92
C ALA A 65 4.52 3.74 -12.31
N ALA A 66 4.42 2.43 -12.50
CA ALA A 66 4.78 1.77 -13.75
C ALA A 66 3.60 1.68 -14.73
N ASN A 67 2.97 2.82 -15.02
CA ASN A 67 1.89 2.93 -15.99
C ASN A 67 2.42 3.33 -17.37
N GLU A 68 1.84 2.78 -18.43
CA GLU A 68 2.17 3.19 -19.79
C GLU A 68 1.79 4.66 -20.03
N GLY A 69 2.70 5.43 -20.61
CA GLY A 69 2.51 6.85 -20.88
C GLY A 69 2.46 7.76 -19.64
N ALA A 70 2.85 7.25 -18.46
CA ALA A 70 2.93 8.05 -17.24
C ALA A 70 4.05 9.11 -17.33
N PRO A 71 3.85 10.29 -16.73
CA PRO A 71 4.97 11.19 -16.46
C PRO A 71 5.94 10.55 -15.44
N PRO A 72 7.23 10.92 -15.47
CA PRO A 72 8.26 10.25 -14.66
C PRO A 72 8.10 10.45 -13.14
N ASP A 73 7.24 11.36 -12.73
CA ASP A 73 6.94 11.69 -11.34
C ASP A 73 5.57 11.18 -10.86
N GLU A 74 4.83 10.45 -11.71
CA GLU A 74 3.59 9.80 -11.28
C GLU A 74 3.90 8.78 -10.17
N GLY A 75 3.10 8.81 -9.10
CA GLY A 75 3.32 7.99 -7.91
C GLY A 75 4.29 8.58 -6.89
N LEU A 76 5.06 9.62 -7.22
CA LEU A 76 5.94 10.28 -6.26
C LEU A 76 5.15 11.24 -5.36
N SER A 77 5.35 11.15 -4.04
CA SER A 77 4.76 12.08 -3.10
C SER A 77 5.51 13.41 -3.10
N TYR A 78 4.75 14.51 -3.18
CA TYR A 78 5.28 15.86 -3.14
C TYR A 78 5.17 16.46 -1.74
N CYS A 79 6.26 17.03 -1.27
CA CYS A 79 6.27 17.96 -0.15
C CYS A 79 5.92 19.36 -0.65
N VAL A 80 5.13 20.10 0.14
CA VAL A 80 4.80 21.49 -0.17
C VAL A 80 5.22 22.37 1.02
N PHE A 81 6.11 23.32 0.76
CA PHE A 81 6.64 24.23 1.77
C PHE A 81 6.75 25.65 1.21
N LYS A 82 6.09 26.61 1.87
CA LYS A 82 6.07 28.05 1.47
C LYS A 82 5.75 28.24 -0.03
N GLY A 83 4.79 27.47 -0.54
CA GLY A 83 4.35 27.54 -1.93
C GLY A 83 5.30 26.91 -2.97
N GLN A 84 6.40 26.32 -2.52
CA GLN A 84 7.30 25.54 -3.39
C GLN A 84 7.05 24.05 -3.22
N ARG A 85 7.29 23.29 -4.30
CA ARG A 85 7.09 21.83 -4.33
C ARG A 85 8.41 21.13 -4.63
N PHE A 86 8.66 20.03 -3.95
CA PHE A 86 9.75 19.09 -4.20
C PHE A 86 9.27 17.67 -3.87
N THR A 87 9.84 16.65 -4.47
CA THR A 87 9.42 15.28 -4.16
C THR A 87 10.07 14.79 -2.87
N LEU A 88 9.38 13.88 -2.16
CA LEU A 88 9.97 13.19 -1.02
C LEU A 88 11.23 12.41 -1.45
N ARG A 89 11.26 11.88 -2.69
CA ARG A 89 12.43 11.22 -3.27
C ARG A 89 13.64 12.16 -3.31
N ASP A 90 13.48 13.35 -3.90
CA ASP A 90 14.56 14.32 -3.99
C ASP A 90 15.06 14.75 -2.59
N ALA A 91 14.13 14.93 -1.63
CA ALA A 91 14.51 15.24 -0.26
C ALA A 91 15.32 14.11 0.40
N VAL A 92 14.92 12.85 0.18
CA VAL A 92 15.66 11.67 0.69
C VAL A 92 17.02 11.54 0.00
N GLU A 93 17.14 11.80 -1.30
CA GLU A 93 18.41 11.78 -2.02
C GLU A 93 19.38 12.84 -1.49
N GLU A 94 18.89 14.03 -1.15
CA GLU A 94 19.72 15.14 -0.67
C GLU A 94 20.09 15.05 0.82
N LEU A 95 19.18 14.63 1.68
CA LEU A 95 19.36 14.64 3.14
C LEU A 95 19.56 13.23 3.74
N GLY A 96 19.29 12.18 2.99
CA GLY A 96 19.61 10.80 3.32
C GLY A 96 19.21 10.37 4.72
N ALA A 97 20.20 10.06 5.53
CA ALA A 97 20.04 9.57 6.90
C ALA A 97 19.26 10.51 7.83
N GLU A 98 19.24 11.82 7.56
CA GLU A 98 18.47 12.80 8.37
C GLU A 98 16.97 12.54 8.25
N ILE A 99 16.50 12.03 7.11
CA ILE A 99 15.10 11.71 6.86
C ILE A 99 14.78 10.27 7.25
N VAL A 100 15.47 9.30 6.62
CA VAL A 100 15.08 7.88 6.73
C VAL A 100 15.81 7.12 7.84
N GLY A 101 16.83 7.72 8.45
CA GLY A 101 17.68 7.10 9.44
C GLY A 101 18.87 6.38 8.83
N GLU A 102 19.95 6.23 9.63
CA GLU A 102 21.25 5.73 9.18
C GLU A 102 21.17 4.31 8.58
N GLU A 103 20.43 3.40 9.26
CA GLU A 103 20.32 2.00 8.85
C GLU A 103 19.68 1.85 7.47
N ILE A 104 18.55 2.55 7.25
CA ILE A 104 17.87 2.54 5.95
C ILE A 104 18.74 3.19 4.88
N TRP A 105 19.33 4.34 5.17
CA TRP A 105 20.14 5.06 4.22
C TRP A 105 21.39 4.26 3.78
N GLN A 106 22.09 3.64 4.70
CA GLN A 106 23.26 2.83 4.38
C GLN A 106 22.92 1.61 3.52
N LYS A 107 21.82 0.91 3.85
CA LYS A 107 21.44 -0.33 3.18
C LYS A 107 20.78 -0.08 1.81
N TYR A 108 19.87 0.90 1.72
CA TYR A 108 18.99 1.04 0.56
C TYR A 108 19.24 2.32 -0.26
N ARG A 109 19.88 3.36 0.31
CA ARG A 109 20.11 4.66 -0.33
C ARG A 109 18.83 5.34 -0.84
N ARG A 110 17.67 4.97 -0.28
CA ARG A 110 16.33 5.48 -0.61
C ARG A 110 15.35 5.14 0.52
N TRP A 111 14.15 5.66 0.44
CA TRP A 111 13.02 5.15 1.21
C TRP A 111 12.44 3.94 0.47
N PRO A 112 12.56 2.69 0.99
CA PRO A 112 12.32 1.49 0.20
C PRO A 112 10.88 0.98 0.21
N VAL A 113 9.97 1.66 0.90
CA VAL A 113 8.58 1.23 1.07
C VAL A 113 7.62 2.40 0.84
N TYR A 114 6.38 2.10 0.52
CA TYR A 114 5.28 3.05 0.54
C TYR A 114 3.99 2.36 0.93
N SER A 115 2.91 3.12 1.12
CA SER A 115 1.58 2.56 1.22
C SER A 115 0.64 3.28 0.27
N LYS A 116 -0.50 2.67 0.01
CA LYS A 116 -1.55 3.28 -0.79
C LYS A 116 -2.93 2.90 -0.28
N PHE A 117 -3.92 3.68 -0.66
CA PHE A 117 -5.28 3.17 -0.80
C PHE A 117 -5.51 2.79 -2.24
N PHE A 118 -6.18 1.67 -2.45
CA PHE A 118 -6.87 1.41 -3.71
C PHE A 118 -8.35 1.13 -3.47
N ASP A 119 -9.16 1.56 -4.44
CA ASP A 119 -10.61 1.51 -4.37
C ASP A 119 -11.22 1.24 -5.75
N ASN A 120 -11.62 0.01 -5.97
CA ASN A 120 -12.16 -0.46 -7.24
C ASN A 120 -13.65 -0.78 -7.12
N MET A 121 -14.38 -0.68 -8.25
CA MET A 121 -15.79 -1.09 -8.32
C MET A 121 -15.97 -2.59 -8.11
N GLY A 122 -14.95 -3.38 -8.44
CA GLY A 122 -14.91 -4.83 -8.30
C GLY A 122 -13.48 -5.32 -8.05
N PRO A 123 -13.20 -6.61 -8.23
CA PRO A 123 -11.86 -7.15 -8.02
C PRO A 123 -10.88 -6.65 -9.09
N ILE A 124 -9.62 -6.55 -8.71
CA ILE A 124 -8.50 -6.43 -9.64
C ILE A 124 -8.32 -7.78 -10.37
N PRO A 125 -7.83 -7.81 -11.63
CA PRO A 125 -7.49 -9.07 -12.28
C PRO A 125 -6.61 -9.94 -11.38
N HIS A 126 -6.87 -11.25 -11.37
CA HIS A 126 -6.05 -12.21 -10.61
C HIS A 126 -4.60 -12.14 -11.08
N HIS A 127 -3.70 -11.76 -10.20
CA HIS A 127 -2.31 -11.44 -10.53
C HIS A 127 -1.35 -11.89 -9.44
N MET A 128 -0.07 -11.83 -9.74
CA MET A 128 1.00 -12.00 -8.76
C MET A 128 2.05 -10.92 -8.92
N HIS A 129 2.84 -10.72 -7.89
CA HIS A 129 4.03 -9.91 -7.93
C HIS A 129 5.28 -10.78 -7.92
N GLN A 130 6.27 -10.43 -8.74
CA GLN A 130 7.54 -11.15 -8.82
C GLN A 130 8.32 -11.07 -7.50
N ASN A 131 9.05 -12.12 -7.17
CA ASN A 131 10.07 -12.08 -6.12
C ASN A 131 11.35 -11.36 -6.61
N TRP A 132 12.34 -11.18 -5.72
CA TRP A 132 13.57 -10.43 -6.07
C TRP A 132 14.39 -11.08 -7.19
N GLU A 133 14.44 -12.42 -7.25
CA GLU A 133 15.19 -13.13 -8.28
C GLU A 133 14.56 -12.92 -9.66
N GLN A 134 13.23 -13.03 -9.73
CA GLN A 134 12.48 -12.84 -10.96
C GLN A 134 12.49 -11.37 -11.41
N ALA A 135 12.21 -10.43 -10.51
CA ALA A 135 12.16 -9.00 -10.82
C ALA A 135 13.53 -8.45 -11.27
N LYS A 136 14.63 -8.97 -10.73
CA LYS A 136 15.99 -8.61 -11.14
C LYS A 136 16.24 -8.87 -12.63
N LEU A 137 15.60 -9.89 -13.22
CA LEU A 137 15.77 -10.21 -14.65
C LEU A 137 15.24 -9.10 -15.57
N VAL A 138 14.36 -8.25 -15.06
CA VAL A 138 13.81 -7.09 -15.77
C VAL A 138 14.27 -5.75 -15.14
N GLY A 139 15.32 -5.79 -14.31
CA GLY A 139 15.92 -4.60 -13.69
C GLY A 139 15.05 -3.97 -12.58
N GLN A 140 14.16 -4.75 -11.96
CA GLN A 140 13.25 -4.33 -10.91
C GLN A 140 13.55 -5.05 -9.58
N GLU A 141 12.78 -4.73 -8.55
CA GLU A 141 12.81 -5.40 -7.25
C GLU A 141 11.51 -6.19 -7.02
N GLY A 142 11.57 -7.19 -6.16
CA GLY A 142 10.39 -7.96 -5.75
C GLY A 142 9.36 -7.10 -5.02
N LYS A 143 8.10 -7.52 -5.05
CA LYS A 143 7.00 -6.75 -4.43
C LYS A 143 6.20 -7.61 -3.45
N PRO A 144 6.65 -7.74 -2.19
CA PRO A 144 5.78 -8.16 -1.10
C PRO A 144 4.89 -7.00 -0.65
N GLU A 145 3.69 -7.34 -0.20
CA GLU A 145 2.70 -6.39 0.28
C GLU A 145 1.86 -6.95 1.43
N ALA A 146 1.08 -6.09 2.08
CA ALA A 146 0.06 -6.50 3.02
C ALA A 146 -1.18 -5.63 2.85
N TYR A 147 -2.34 -6.18 3.20
CA TYR A 147 -3.63 -5.51 3.13
C TYR A 147 -4.20 -5.25 4.52
N TYR A 148 -4.84 -4.11 4.67
CA TYR A 148 -5.73 -3.80 5.77
C TYR A 148 -6.98 -3.11 5.21
N PHE A 149 -8.14 -3.43 5.75
CA PHE A 149 -9.44 -2.89 5.31
C PHE A 149 -9.97 -1.91 6.35
N PRO A 150 -9.62 -0.61 6.27
CA PRO A 150 -9.99 0.37 7.29
C PRO A 150 -11.51 0.53 7.36
N PRO A 151 -12.13 0.36 8.56
CA PRO A 151 -13.58 0.49 8.74
C PRO A 151 -14.11 1.85 8.31
N GLN A 152 -13.33 2.91 8.49
CA GLN A 152 -13.69 4.29 8.18
C GLN A 152 -13.99 4.52 6.70
N LEU A 153 -13.34 3.77 5.80
CA LEU A 153 -13.55 3.84 4.36
C LEU A 153 -14.51 2.77 3.84
N ASN A 154 -14.82 1.77 4.66
CA ASN A 154 -15.66 0.62 4.33
C ASN A 154 -16.97 0.59 5.12
N ALA A 155 -17.41 1.72 5.70
CA ALA A 155 -18.63 1.84 6.48
C ALA A 155 -19.89 1.66 5.62
N ILE A 156 -19.82 1.99 4.33
CA ILE A 156 -20.90 1.79 3.38
C ILE A 156 -20.61 0.51 2.60
N GLY A 157 -21.43 -0.50 2.80
CA GLY A 157 -21.35 -1.76 2.06
C GLY A 157 -21.50 -1.51 0.56
N ASN A 158 -20.54 -2.00 -0.20
CA ASN A 158 -20.59 -2.00 -1.65
C ASN A 158 -20.30 -3.43 -2.10
N ASN A 159 -21.22 -4.04 -2.82
CA ASN A 159 -21.12 -5.40 -3.32
C ASN A 159 -20.83 -6.46 -2.22
N PHE A 160 -20.64 -7.69 -2.62
CA PHE A 160 -20.20 -8.75 -1.74
C PHE A 160 -18.69 -8.55 -1.41
N PRO A 161 -18.30 -8.39 -0.14
CA PRO A 161 -16.91 -8.16 0.23
C PRO A 161 -16.12 -9.47 0.13
N TYR A 162 -15.41 -9.67 -0.95
CA TYR A 162 -14.61 -10.86 -1.22
C TYR A 162 -13.26 -10.51 -1.84
N THR A 163 -12.37 -11.47 -1.80
CA THR A 163 -11.07 -11.47 -2.48
C THR A 163 -10.72 -12.90 -2.87
N PHE A 164 -9.78 -13.05 -3.79
CA PHE A 164 -9.19 -14.35 -4.11
C PHE A 164 -7.72 -14.34 -3.68
N PHE A 165 -7.29 -15.43 -3.05
CA PHE A 165 -5.89 -15.68 -2.71
C PHE A 165 -5.54 -17.13 -3.00
N GLY A 166 -4.45 -17.33 -3.76
CA GLY A 166 -3.97 -18.64 -4.12
C GLY A 166 -4.92 -19.42 -5.01
N LEU A 167 -4.71 -20.72 -5.03
CA LEU A 167 -5.43 -21.71 -5.80
C LEU A 167 -6.09 -22.72 -4.86
N GLU A 168 -7.11 -23.41 -5.33
CA GLU A 168 -7.68 -24.54 -4.58
C GLU A 168 -6.61 -25.63 -4.39
N PRO A 169 -6.52 -26.28 -3.22
CA PRO A 169 -5.61 -27.37 -2.97
C PRO A 169 -5.79 -28.51 -3.99
N GLY A 170 -4.69 -28.94 -4.59
CA GLY A 170 -4.72 -29.95 -5.65
C GLY A 170 -4.81 -29.41 -7.07
N THR A 171 -4.90 -28.09 -7.26
CA THR A 171 -4.72 -27.47 -8.57
C THR A 171 -3.33 -27.79 -9.12
N THR A 172 -3.24 -28.16 -10.40
CA THR A 172 -1.98 -28.52 -11.07
C THR A 172 -1.48 -27.41 -12.00
N LYS A 173 -0.19 -27.47 -12.34
CA LYS A 173 0.43 -26.53 -13.28
C LYS A 173 -0.24 -26.59 -14.65
N GLU A 174 -0.56 -27.79 -15.12
CA GLU A 174 -1.22 -28.03 -16.40
C GLU A 174 -2.57 -27.33 -16.49
N GLN A 175 -3.37 -27.32 -15.40
CA GLN A 175 -4.64 -26.60 -15.36
C GLN A 175 -4.46 -25.09 -15.49
N VAL A 176 -3.45 -24.52 -14.86
CA VAL A 176 -3.14 -23.09 -14.99
C VAL A 176 -2.60 -22.77 -16.39
N ILE A 177 -1.76 -23.63 -16.96
CA ILE A 177 -1.30 -23.52 -18.36
C ILE A 177 -2.49 -23.52 -19.33
N GLU A 178 -3.47 -24.42 -19.13
CA GLU A 178 -4.70 -24.46 -19.93
C GLU A 178 -5.51 -23.16 -19.84
N CYS A 179 -5.60 -22.55 -18.64
CA CYS A 179 -6.20 -21.24 -18.49
C CYS A 179 -5.46 -20.17 -19.30
N LEU A 180 -4.14 -20.10 -19.19
CA LEU A 180 -3.34 -19.10 -19.92
C LEU A 180 -3.38 -19.31 -21.44
N ALA A 181 -3.45 -20.56 -21.91
CA ALA A 181 -3.56 -20.87 -23.34
C ALA A 181 -4.87 -20.34 -23.96
N ARG A 182 -5.95 -20.27 -23.18
CA ARG A 182 -7.26 -19.75 -23.61
C ARG A 182 -7.42 -18.24 -23.46
N TRP A 183 -6.34 -17.48 -23.33
CA TRP A 183 -6.36 -16.03 -23.03
C TRP A 183 -7.30 -15.22 -23.94
N ASN A 184 -7.37 -15.55 -25.22
CA ASN A 184 -8.14 -14.81 -26.23
C ASN A 184 -9.56 -15.38 -26.45
N GLU A 185 -10.00 -16.32 -25.63
CA GLU A 185 -11.32 -16.96 -25.76
C GLU A 185 -12.39 -16.37 -24.83
N GLY A 186 -12.09 -15.22 -24.20
CA GLY A 186 -12.93 -14.57 -23.20
C GLY A 186 -12.40 -14.81 -21.78
N ASP A 187 -13.23 -15.27 -20.85
CA ASP A 187 -12.78 -15.67 -19.51
C ASP A 187 -11.94 -16.94 -19.60
N ASN A 188 -10.69 -16.84 -19.17
CA ASN A 188 -9.79 -18.00 -19.20
C ASN A 188 -10.02 -18.99 -18.05
N GLY A 189 -10.93 -18.69 -17.12
CA GLY A 189 -11.35 -19.60 -16.05
C GLY A 189 -10.35 -19.72 -14.88
N ILE A 190 -9.36 -18.84 -14.77
CA ILE A 190 -8.39 -18.91 -13.67
C ILE A 190 -9.05 -18.79 -12.28
N LEU A 191 -10.14 -18.02 -12.17
CA LEU A 191 -10.86 -17.86 -10.90
C LEU A 191 -11.59 -19.14 -10.48
N ASP A 192 -11.93 -20.05 -11.40
CA ASP A 192 -12.51 -21.36 -11.07
C ASP A 192 -11.52 -22.27 -10.34
N LEU A 193 -10.21 -21.98 -10.49
CA LEU A 193 -9.14 -22.65 -9.79
C LEU A 193 -8.73 -21.94 -8.49
N SER A 194 -9.30 -20.77 -8.19
CA SER A 194 -8.82 -19.87 -7.13
C SER A 194 -9.72 -19.91 -5.92
N LYS A 195 -9.11 -19.73 -4.75
CA LYS A 195 -9.82 -19.76 -3.48
C LYS A 195 -10.36 -18.39 -3.11
N ALA A 196 -11.68 -18.30 -2.90
CA ALA A 196 -12.37 -17.08 -2.50
C ALA A 196 -12.46 -16.94 -0.98
N TYR A 197 -12.24 -15.71 -0.49
CA TYR A 197 -12.37 -15.38 0.92
C TYR A 197 -13.31 -14.21 1.12
N ARG A 198 -14.19 -14.30 2.13
CA ARG A 198 -14.99 -13.16 2.57
C ARG A 198 -14.12 -12.21 3.39
N LEU A 199 -14.11 -10.94 2.99
CA LEU A 199 -13.39 -9.88 3.69
C LEU A 199 -14.19 -9.33 4.87
N LYS A 200 -13.47 -8.86 5.90
CA LYS A 200 -14.01 -8.21 7.09
C LYS A 200 -13.29 -6.88 7.30
N PRO A 201 -14.01 -5.73 7.32
CA PRO A 201 -13.40 -4.47 7.72
C PRO A 201 -12.71 -4.56 9.09
N GLY A 202 -11.58 -3.88 9.25
CA GLY A 202 -10.76 -3.94 10.45
C GLY A 202 -9.83 -5.15 10.53
N THR A 203 -9.66 -5.91 9.44
CA THR A 203 -8.71 -7.03 9.36
C THR A 203 -7.80 -6.88 8.15
N GLY A 204 -6.80 -7.73 8.02
CA GLY A 204 -5.80 -7.65 6.96
C GLY A 204 -5.30 -9.01 6.48
N TRP A 205 -4.37 -8.97 5.53
CA TRP A 205 -3.68 -10.12 4.96
C TRP A 205 -2.23 -9.77 4.63
N LEU A 206 -1.31 -10.72 4.88
CA LEU A 206 0.06 -10.65 4.39
C LEU A 206 0.13 -11.35 3.03
N VAL A 207 0.66 -10.69 2.02
CA VAL A 207 0.75 -11.21 0.64
C VAL A 207 2.21 -11.28 0.21
N PRO A 208 2.85 -12.47 0.33
CA PRO A 208 4.18 -12.68 -0.19
C PRO A 208 4.22 -12.59 -1.73
N PRO A 209 5.40 -12.34 -2.31
CA PRO A 209 5.58 -12.43 -3.77
C PRO A 209 5.19 -13.81 -4.31
N CYS A 210 4.87 -13.88 -5.60
CA CYS A 210 4.50 -15.11 -6.33
C CYS A 210 3.20 -15.79 -5.88
N ILE A 211 2.43 -15.15 -5.00
CA ILE A 211 1.08 -15.60 -4.63
C ILE A 211 0.07 -14.94 -5.57
N LEU A 212 -0.74 -15.74 -6.22
CA LEU A 212 -1.88 -15.26 -7.01
C LEU A 212 -2.93 -14.63 -6.10
N HIS A 213 -3.39 -13.44 -6.44
CA HIS A 213 -4.41 -12.74 -5.67
C HIS A 213 -5.22 -11.80 -6.56
N ALA A 214 -6.47 -11.59 -6.17
CA ALA A 214 -7.38 -10.64 -6.78
C ALA A 214 -8.03 -9.84 -5.65
N PRO A 215 -7.43 -8.70 -5.25
CA PRO A 215 -8.02 -7.83 -4.25
C PRO A 215 -9.43 -7.44 -4.63
N GLY A 216 -10.33 -7.54 -3.66
CA GLY A 216 -11.76 -7.47 -3.90
C GLY A 216 -12.35 -6.07 -3.75
N SER A 217 -13.60 -6.02 -3.31
CA SER A 217 -14.44 -4.83 -3.35
C SER A 217 -14.26 -3.86 -2.16
N LEU A 218 -13.45 -4.16 -1.17
CA LEU A 218 -13.18 -3.24 -0.06
C LEU A 218 -12.07 -2.26 -0.41
N VAL A 219 -12.19 -1.01 0.08
CA VAL A 219 -11.06 -0.08 0.09
C VAL A 219 -9.94 -0.70 0.90
N THR A 220 -8.78 -0.80 0.29
CA THR A 220 -7.62 -1.47 0.88
C THR A 220 -6.52 -0.46 1.16
N TYR A 221 -6.00 -0.49 2.38
CA TYR A 221 -4.72 0.10 2.74
C TYR A 221 -3.63 -0.93 2.50
N GLU A 222 -2.67 -0.61 1.67
CA GLU A 222 -1.62 -1.53 1.22
C GLU A 222 -0.23 -0.96 1.48
N PRO A 223 0.39 -1.25 2.64
CA PRO A 223 1.83 -1.09 2.79
C PRO A 223 2.57 -2.15 1.99
N GLN A 224 3.60 -1.74 1.26
CA GLN A 224 4.34 -2.59 0.33
C GLN A 224 5.80 -2.17 0.17
N TRP A 225 6.59 -3.06 -0.43
CA TRP A 225 7.91 -2.73 -0.93
C TRP A 225 7.81 -1.76 -2.11
N GLY A 226 8.80 -0.87 -2.26
CA GLY A 226 8.85 0.17 -3.28
C GLY A 226 9.14 -0.36 -4.69
N SER A 227 8.22 -1.18 -5.19
CA SER A 227 8.22 -1.78 -6.52
C SER A 227 6.79 -1.78 -7.08
N ASP A 228 6.65 -1.79 -8.42
CA ASP A 228 5.34 -1.87 -9.09
C ASP A 228 5.32 -2.97 -10.16
N VAL A 229 6.04 -4.09 -9.89
CA VAL A 229 6.06 -5.27 -10.76
C VAL A 229 4.82 -6.12 -10.60
N PHE A 230 4.32 -6.70 -11.67
CA PHE A 230 3.21 -7.67 -11.65
C PHE A 230 3.11 -8.50 -12.94
N GLY A 231 2.41 -9.63 -12.85
CA GLY A 231 1.89 -10.40 -13.97
C GLY A 231 0.41 -10.69 -13.74
N MET A 232 -0.48 -10.30 -14.67
CA MET A 232 -1.91 -10.59 -14.62
C MET A 232 -2.18 -11.97 -15.21
N TYR A 233 -2.86 -12.83 -14.46
CA TYR A 233 -3.19 -14.21 -14.88
C TYR A 233 -4.65 -14.38 -15.31
N GLN A 234 -5.47 -13.36 -15.15
CA GLN A 234 -6.88 -13.35 -15.55
C GLN A 234 -7.09 -12.55 -16.83
N SER A 235 -7.75 -13.13 -17.82
CA SER A 235 -7.98 -12.52 -19.13
C SER A 235 -9.22 -11.64 -19.23
N LEU A 236 -10.18 -11.81 -18.31
CA LEU A 236 -11.43 -11.05 -18.29
C LEU A 236 -11.84 -10.70 -16.87
N VAL A 237 -12.11 -9.43 -16.61
CA VAL A 237 -12.60 -8.95 -15.32
C VAL A 237 -13.86 -8.13 -15.51
N GLU A 238 -14.97 -8.56 -14.94
CA GLU A 238 -16.26 -7.86 -14.99
C GLU A 238 -16.67 -7.43 -16.42
N GLY A 239 -16.49 -8.35 -17.38
CA GLY A 239 -16.81 -8.12 -18.78
C GLY A 239 -15.79 -7.29 -19.55
N ARG A 240 -14.64 -6.93 -18.94
CA ARG A 240 -13.57 -6.18 -19.59
C ARG A 240 -12.37 -7.07 -19.87
N PRO A 241 -11.91 -7.15 -21.13
CA PRO A 241 -10.69 -7.89 -21.47
C PRO A 241 -9.46 -7.28 -20.80
N VAL A 242 -8.60 -8.14 -20.26
CA VAL A 242 -7.27 -7.78 -19.75
C VAL A 242 -6.27 -8.00 -20.90
N PRO A 243 -5.51 -6.99 -21.32
CA PRO A 243 -4.51 -7.15 -22.35
C PRO A 243 -3.47 -8.20 -21.97
N ARG A 244 -3.11 -9.12 -22.90
CA ARG A 244 -2.09 -10.15 -22.65
C ARG A 244 -0.71 -9.56 -22.31
N SER A 245 -0.42 -8.34 -22.75
CA SER A 245 0.78 -7.61 -22.36
C SER A 245 0.88 -7.37 -20.84
N LEU A 246 -0.23 -7.38 -20.11
CA LEU A 246 -0.22 -7.30 -18.65
C LEU A 246 0.11 -8.63 -17.98
N LEU A 247 -0.11 -9.78 -18.64
CA LEU A 247 0.38 -11.07 -18.15
C LEU A 247 1.91 -11.09 -18.15
N THR A 248 2.53 -10.56 -19.19
CA THR A 248 3.97 -10.67 -19.42
C THR A 248 4.76 -9.41 -19.13
N LYS A 249 4.11 -8.36 -18.59
CA LYS A 249 4.67 -7.01 -18.39
C LYS A 249 6.06 -7.01 -17.73
N ASP A 250 6.22 -7.74 -16.65
CA ASP A 250 7.44 -7.76 -15.84
C ASP A 250 8.10 -9.16 -15.87
N PHE A 251 8.06 -9.81 -17.05
CA PHE A 251 8.80 -11.01 -17.37
C PHE A 251 9.81 -10.74 -18.50
N PRO A 252 10.92 -11.51 -18.58
CA PRO A 252 11.88 -11.38 -19.68
C PRO A 252 11.21 -11.54 -21.06
N PRO A 253 11.52 -10.67 -22.05
CA PRO A 253 10.83 -10.68 -23.34
C PRO A 253 10.89 -12.01 -24.09
N ASP A 254 11.98 -12.77 -23.95
CA ASP A 254 12.15 -14.10 -24.55
C ASP A 254 11.28 -15.20 -23.90
N LYS A 255 10.60 -14.87 -22.78
CA LYS A 255 9.73 -15.74 -22.00
C LYS A 255 8.22 -15.46 -22.16
N HIS A 256 7.85 -14.44 -22.92
CA HIS A 256 6.46 -14.01 -23.04
C HIS A 256 5.51 -15.08 -23.64
N ASP A 257 6.03 -16.01 -24.45
CA ASP A 257 5.25 -17.09 -25.05
C ASP A 257 5.51 -18.46 -24.39
N ASP A 258 6.35 -18.51 -23.36
CA ASP A 258 6.68 -19.70 -22.59
C ASP A 258 5.71 -19.84 -21.40
N LEU A 259 4.56 -20.49 -21.62
CA LEU A 259 3.53 -20.63 -20.59
C LEU A 259 4.02 -21.47 -19.40
N GLU A 260 4.90 -22.45 -19.60
CA GLU A 260 5.49 -23.22 -18.50
C GLU A 260 6.32 -22.31 -17.60
N TYR A 261 7.14 -21.43 -18.20
CA TYR A 261 7.94 -20.45 -17.45
C TYR A 261 7.06 -19.49 -16.64
N LEU A 262 5.98 -18.97 -17.24
CA LEU A 262 5.06 -18.06 -16.54
C LEU A 262 4.37 -18.76 -15.35
N VAL A 263 4.02 -20.02 -15.50
CA VAL A 263 3.36 -20.81 -14.45
C VAL A 263 4.36 -21.27 -13.39
N ASP A 264 5.60 -21.58 -13.77
CA ASP A 264 6.68 -21.89 -12.82
C ASP A 264 7.12 -20.71 -11.96
N ALA A 265 6.78 -19.49 -12.38
CA ALA A 265 7.03 -18.28 -11.59
C ALA A 265 6.19 -18.17 -10.31
N LEU A 266 5.11 -18.97 -10.20
CA LEU A 266 4.26 -18.99 -8.99
C LEU A 266 4.94 -19.76 -7.85
N ASP A 267 4.72 -19.32 -6.62
CA ASP A 267 4.99 -20.13 -5.42
C ASP A 267 3.91 -21.20 -5.28
N TRP A 268 4.20 -22.40 -5.77
CA TRP A 268 3.23 -23.49 -5.82
C TRP A 268 2.84 -24.01 -4.46
N GLU A 269 3.74 -24.05 -3.49
CA GLU A 269 3.45 -24.45 -2.14
C GLU A 269 2.50 -23.43 -1.46
N GLY A 270 2.82 -22.15 -1.56
CA GLY A 270 1.99 -21.08 -1.02
C GLY A 270 0.64 -20.94 -1.72
N ASN A 271 0.61 -21.01 -3.05
CA ASN A 271 -0.64 -20.88 -3.81
C ASN A 271 -1.64 -22.02 -3.55
N THR A 272 -1.18 -23.25 -3.31
CA THR A 272 -2.05 -24.40 -3.06
C THR A 272 -2.17 -24.80 -1.59
N ASP A 273 -1.75 -23.91 -0.68
CA ASP A 273 -1.78 -24.14 0.76
C ASP A 273 -3.22 -24.32 1.28
N PRO A 274 -3.60 -25.50 1.81
CA PRO A 274 -4.93 -25.73 2.37
C PRO A 274 -5.22 -24.86 3.60
N ASN A 275 -4.19 -24.37 4.28
CA ASN A 275 -4.27 -23.52 5.47
C ASN A 275 -3.91 -22.06 5.19
N PHE A 276 -4.03 -21.60 3.93
CA PHE A 276 -3.65 -20.26 3.49
C PHE A 276 -4.10 -19.16 4.43
N LYS A 277 -5.38 -19.20 4.87
CA LYS A 277 -5.90 -18.22 5.82
C LYS A 277 -5.12 -18.19 7.14
N ASP A 278 -4.71 -19.32 7.67
CA ASP A 278 -4.00 -19.39 8.93
C ASP A 278 -2.58 -18.84 8.85
N HIS A 279 -1.98 -18.89 7.66
CA HIS A 279 -0.62 -18.44 7.40
C HIS A 279 -0.54 -16.97 6.90
N HIS A 280 -1.68 -16.34 6.54
CA HIS A 280 -1.67 -15.02 5.91
C HIS A 280 -2.64 -14.00 6.52
N TYR A 281 -3.70 -14.46 7.20
CA TYR A 281 -4.73 -13.58 7.75
C TYR A 281 -4.25 -12.84 9.00
N LEU A 282 -4.55 -11.53 9.05
CA LEU A 282 -4.14 -10.63 10.12
C LEU A 282 -5.36 -10.07 10.84
N GLU A 283 -5.43 -10.27 12.15
CA GLU A 283 -6.31 -9.52 13.04
C GLU A 283 -5.52 -8.45 13.78
N PRO A 284 -6.11 -7.27 14.05
CA PRO A 284 -5.42 -6.22 14.77
C PRO A 284 -4.94 -6.67 16.15
N ILE A 285 -3.68 -6.37 16.47
CA ILE A 285 -3.04 -6.71 17.75
C ILE A 285 -2.70 -5.41 18.48
N PRO A 286 -3.25 -5.14 19.68
CA PRO A 286 -2.86 -3.99 20.48
C PRO A 286 -1.36 -3.98 20.77
N VAL A 287 -0.72 -2.80 20.62
CA VAL A 287 0.70 -2.61 20.99
C VAL A 287 0.86 -2.60 22.51
N ALA A 288 -0.09 -1.95 23.21
CA ALA A 288 -0.15 -1.89 24.66
C ALA A 288 -1.60 -1.71 25.12
N ASP A 289 -1.88 -1.98 26.39
CA ASP A 289 -3.18 -1.73 27.03
C ASP A 289 -3.28 -0.27 27.47
N THR A 290 -3.64 0.61 26.53
CA THR A 290 -3.77 2.06 26.72
C THR A 290 -5.19 2.58 26.55
N GLU A 291 -6.15 1.71 26.40
CA GLU A 291 -7.56 2.09 26.16
C GLU A 291 -8.13 2.95 27.29
N LYS A 292 -7.74 2.68 28.54
CA LYS A 292 -8.13 3.49 29.72
C LYS A 292 -7.53 4.90 29.73
N GLU A 293 -6.45 5.12 28.97
CA GLU A 293 -5.82 6.42 28.78
C GLU A 293 -6.47 7.21 27.63
N GLY A 294 -7.48 6.66 26.97
CA GLY A 294 -8.22 7.28 25.88
C GLY A 294 -7.52 7.20 24.53
N TRP A 295 -6.59 6.27 24.34
CA TRP A 295 -5.97 6.01 23.05
C TRP A 295 -5.63 4.54 22.87
N VAL A 296 -5.56 4.08 21.63
CA VAL A 296 -5.21 2.71 21.30
C VAL A 296 -4.31 2.71 20.07
N ASP A 297 -3.22 1.96 20.14
CA ASP A 297 -2.32 1.68 19.01
C ASP A 297 -2.34 0.17 18.70
N ARG A 298 -2.53 -0.20 17.43
CA ARG A 298 -2.68 -1.59 17.00
C ARG A 298 -1.82 -1.89 15.80
N TRP A 299 -1.17 -3.03 15.81
CA TRP A 299 -0.63 -3.64 14.60
C TRP A 299 -1.78 -4.04 13.67
N VAL A 300 -1.74 -3.61 12.41
CA VAL A 300 -2.76 -3.94 11.40
C VAL A 300 -2.17 -4.64 10.18
N CYS A 301 -0.91 -4.36 9.85
CA CYS A 301 -0.10 -5.15 8.92
C CYS A 301 1.19 -5.54 9.61
N TYR A 302 1.49 -6.83 9.65
CA TYR A 302 2.63 -7.37 10.36
C TYR A 302 3.00 -8.76 9.82
N GLY A 303 4.09 -9.33 10.31
CA GLY A 303 4.63 -10.61 9.89
C GLY A 303 5.98 -10.47 9.21
N ARG A 304 6.53 -11.60 8.81
CA ARG A 304 7.83 -11.72 8.14
C ARG A 304 7.71 -12.43 6.82
N ILE A 305 8.48 -11.99 5.85
CA ILE A 305 8.61 -12.62 4.53
C ILE A 305 10.05 -13.11 4.43
N ASN A 306 10.22 -14.41 4.24
CA ASN A 306 11.54 -15.07 4.27
C ASN A 306 12.35 -14.76 5.55
N GLY A 307 11.65 -14.64 6.69
CA GLY A 307 12.26 -14.34 7.98
C GLY A 307 12.60 -12.86 8.22
N GLU A 308 12.39 -11.97 7.25
CA GLU A 308 12.65 -10.53 7.36
C GLU A 308 11.36 -9.74 7.55
N GLN A 309 11.39 -8.76 8.45
CA GLN A 309 10.35 -7.73 8.57
C GLN A 309 10.68 -6.61 7.59
N LEU A 310 10.04 -6.64 6.43
CA LEU A 310 10.28 -5.69 5.33
C LEU A 310 9.48 -4.39 5.49
N PHE A 311 8.31 -4.50 6.06
CA PHE A 311 7.43 -3.39 6.42
C PHE A 311 6.47 -3.83 7.53
N ALA A 312 5.83 -2.87 8.18
CA ALA A 312 4.72 -3.09 9.10
C ALA A 312 3.80 -1.88 9.07
N ALA A 313 2.57 -2.01 9.58
CA ALA A 313 1.68 -0.87 9.77
C ALA A 313 0.90 -0.95 11.08
N LYS A 314 0.59 0.24 11.62
CA LYS A 314 -0.23 0.40 12.83
C LYS A 314 -1.41 1.33 12.56
N GLU A 315 -2.49 1.12 13.30
CA GLU A 315 -3.61 2.04 13.43
C GLU A 315 -3.60 2.68 14.82
N LEU A 316 -3.57 4.01 14.86
CA LEU A 316 -3.70 4.78 16.08
C LEU A 316 -5.09 5.41 16.17
N THR A 317 -5.78 5.19 17.28
CA THR A 317 -7.04 5.85 17.64
C THR A 317 -6.82 6.69 18.89
N VAL A 318 -7.15 7.99 18.84
CA VAL A 318 -7.06 8.93 19.95
C VAL A 318 -8.44 9.54 20.20
N GLN A 319 -8.95 9.40 21.44
CA GLN A 319 -10.28 9.92 21.80
C GLN A 319 -10.29 11.45 21.88
N PRO A 320 -11.46 12.10 21.72
CA PRO A 320 -11.60 13.56 21.83
C PRO A 320 -10.97 14.13 23.09
N GLY A 321 -10.18 15.20 22.93
CA GLY A 321 -9.50 15.89 24.03
C GLY A 321 -8.26 15.18 24.59
N VAL A 322 -7.92 14.02 24.07
CA VAL A 322 -6.72 13.27 24.49
C VAL A 322 -5.49 13.73 23.69
N LYS A 323 -4.37 13.82 24.41
CA LYS A 323 -3.05 14.11 23.87
C LYS A 323 -2.08 13.01 24.29
N VAL A 324 -1.41 12.41 23.31
CA VAL A 324 -0.45 11.30 23.52
C VAL A 324 0.86 11.57 22.80
N THR A 325 1.97 11.10 23.34
CA THR A 325 3.26 11.07 22.64
C THR A 325 3.61 9.64 22.31
N ILE A 326 3.66 9.32 21.02
CA ILE A 326 4.05 8.00 20.52
C ILE A 326 5.52 8.00 20.12
N ARG A 327 6.20 6.83 20.28
CA ARG A 327 7.56 6.58 19.83
C ARG A 327 7.59 5.36 18.96
N ASP A 328 8.28 5.47 17.82
CA ASP A 328 8.44 4.38 16.87
C ASP A 328 9.93 4.22 16.50
N GLY A 329 10.32 3.01 16.10
CA GLY A 329 11.73 2.67 15.90
C GLY A 329 12.38 3.26 14.63
N GLY A 330 11.61 3.84 13.71
CA GLY A 330 12.12 4.41 12.46
C GLY A 330 11.16 5.38 11.80
N ALA A 331 11.54 5.92 10.66
CA ALA A 331 10.71 6.80 9.85
C ALA A 331 9.41 6.12 9.43
N TYR A 332 8.36 6.92 9.20
CA TYR A 332 7.06 6.41 8.75
C TYR A 332 6.26 7.41 7.92
N GLY A 333 5.46 6.86 6.98
CA GLY A 333 4.38 7.60 6.35
C GLY A 333 3.09 7.51 7.18
N TRP A 334 2.29 8.56 7.16
CA TRP A 334 1.07 8.71 7.96
C TRP A 334 -0.08 9.21 7.13
N ILE A 335 -1.27 8.61 7.31
CA ILE A 335 -2.53 9.10 6.75
C ILE A 335 -3.62 9.11 7.83
N THR A 336 -4.34 10.21 7.97
CA THR A 336 -5.48 10.36 8.87
C THR A 336 -6.76 9.98 8.13
N VAL A 337 -7.49 9.00 8.64
CA VAL A 337 -8.69 8.43 8.00
C VAL A 337 -10.00 8.89 8.63
N GLN A 338 -9.95 9.45 9.85
CA GLN A 338 -11.10 10.00 10.57
C GLN A 338 -10.67 11.11 11.53
N GLY A 339 -11.53 12.10 11.70
CA GLY A 339 -11.39 13.14 12.71
C GLY A 339 -10.43 14.27 12.36
N GLU A 340 -10.17 15.11 13.35
CA GLU A 340 -9.27 16.24 13.24
C GLU A 340 -8.41 16.41 14.53
N GLY A 341 -7.23 17.00 14.37
CA GLY A 341 -6.31 17.16 15.48
C GLY A 341 -4.99 17.79 15.06
N ARG A 342 -3.93 17.35 15.73
CA ARG A 342 -2.55 17.80 15.47
C ARG A 342 -1.56 16.64 15.55
N ILE A 343 -0.52 16.74 14.76
CA ILE A 343 0.70 15.93 14.84
C ILE A 343 1.90 16.87 14.98
N GLY A 344 2.56 16.88 16.14
CA GLY A 344 3.52 17.91 16.46
C GLY A 344 2.89 19.31 16.37
N ASN A 345 3.46 20.18 15.52
CA ASN A 345 2.94 21.52 15.25
C ASN A 345 2.02 21.59 14.02
N LEU A 346 1.83 20.50 13.28
CA LEU A 346 0.98 20.46 12.07
C LEU A 346 -0.46 20.09 12.42
N ARG A 347 -1.41 20.72 11.73
CA ARG A 347 -2.82 20.36 11.81
C ARG A 347 -3.05 19.05 11.07
N LEU A 348 -3.94 18.21 11.61
CA LEU A 348 -4.51 17.04 10.95
C LEU A 348 -6.01 17.26 10.74
N GLN A 349 -6.49 16.98 9.55
CA GLN A 349 -7.91 16.97 9.25
C GLN A 349 -8.21 15.98 8.12
N THR A 350 -9.09 15.04 8.38
CA THR A 350 -9.63 14.16 7.35
C THR A 350 -10.52 14.95 6.40
N PRO A 351 -10.23 15.00 5.10
CA PRO A 351 -11.07 15.72 4.14
C PRO A 351 -12.40 15.01 3.91
N VAL A 352 -13.45 15.78 3.64
CA VAL A 352 -14.74 15.25 3.20
C VAL A 352 -14.69 14.96 1.69
N MET A 353 -14.07 15.85 0.92
CA MET A 353 -13.88 15.75 -0.53
C MET A 353 -12.60 16.46 -0.91
N ILE A 354 -11.91 15.93 -1.91
CA ILE A 354 -10.61 16.43 -2.38
C ILE A 354 -10.74 16.76 -3.88
N ARG A 355 -10.32 17.95 -4.28
CA ARG A 355 -10.14 18.28 -5.70
C ARG A 355 -8.76 17.86 -6.16
N PHE A 356 -8.64 17.38 -7.38
CA PHE A 356 -7.35 17.04 -7.97
C PHE A 356 -6.39 18.24 -7.93
N GLY A 357 -5.18 18.04 -7.39
CA GLY A 357 -4.16 19.08 -7.23
C GLY A 357 -4.30 19.95 -5.98
N GLU A 358 -5.35 19.81 -5.18
CA GLU A 358 -5.48 20.51 -3.90
C GLU A 358 -4.66 19.86 -2.78
N MET A 359 -4.18 20.69 -1.87
CA MET A 359 -3.53 20.24 -0.63
C MET A 359 -4.56 19.78 0.38
N THR A 360 -4.18 18.75 1.14
CA THR A 360 -4.95 18.25 2.29
C THR A 360 -4.12 18.33 3.56
N GLU A 361 -4.78 18.15 4.70
CA GLU A 361 -4.14 18.14 6.02
C GLU A 361 -4.12 16.75 6.67
N ASP A 362 -4.27 15.70 5.87
CA ASP A 362 -4.40 14.32 6.36
C ASP A 362 -3.12 13.48 6.21
N GLU A 363 -2.15 13.94 5.40
CA GLU A 363 -0.95 13.15 5.07
C GLU A 363 0.35 13.84 5.49
N VAL A 364 1.24 13.08 6.14
CA VAL A 364 2.58 13.54 6.51
C VAL A 364 3.60 12.38 6.41
N PHE A 365 4.88 12.77 6.34
CA PHE A 365 6.02 11.87 6.56
C PHE A 365 6.76 12.30 7.83
N VAL A 366 7.08 11.34 8.71
CA VAL A 366 7.82 11.57 9.96
C VAL A 366 9.21 10.96 9.83
N THR A 367 10.24 11.78 10.07
CA THR A 367 11.63 11.33 10.01
C THR A 367 11.98 10.32 11.10
N ALA A 368 13.01 9.52 10.86
CA ALA A 368 13.47 8.51 11.83
C ALA A 368 13.86 9.13 13.18
N LYS A 369 14.46 10.32 13.16
CA LYS A 369 14.82 11.05 14.39
C LYS A 369 13.58 11.46 15.17
N ALA A 370 12.64 12.13 14.53
CA ALA A 370 11.40 12.59 15.18
C ALA A 370 10.59 11.39 15.73
N ALA A 371 10.50 10.29 14.98
CA ALA A 371 9.82 9.08 15.41
C ALA A 371 10.42 8.49 16.71
N LYS A 372 11.74 8.41 16.80
CA LYS A 372 12.48 7.90 17.96
C LYS A 372 12.41 8.84 19.19
N GLU A 373 12.50 10.13 18.96
CA GLU A 373 12.39 11.15 20.03
C GLU A 373 10.96 11.25 20.58
N GLY A 374 9.97 10.95 19.76
CA GLY A 374 8.56 10.94 20.10
C GLY A 374 7.77 12.06 19.46
N VAL A 375 6.66 11.71 18.88
CA VAL A 375 5.72 12.61 18.20
C VAL A 375 4.46 12.76 19.03
N THR A 376 4.06 13.99 19.31
CA THR A 376 2.83 14.27 20.04
C THR A 376 1.65 14.34 19.08
N ILE A 377 0.61 13.58 19.38
CA ILE A 377 -0.68 13.55 18.69
C ILE A 377 -1.73 14.10 19.65
N GLU A 378 -2.57 15.01 19.18
CA GLU A 378 -3.64 15.62 19.97
C GLU A 378 -4.94 15.59 19.15
N ASN A 379 -5.97 14.97 19.70
CA ASN A 379 -7.30 15.06 19.13
C ASN A 379 -7.99 16.33 19.61
N THR A 380 -8.19 17.28 18.70
CA THR A 380 -8.87 18.57 18.98
C THR A 380 -10.31 18.59 18.48
N GLY A 381 -10.77 17.51 17.87
CA GLY A 381 -12.12 17.34 17.36
C GLY A 381 -13.09 16.76 18.38
N THR A 382 -14.28 16.41 17.89
CA THR A 382 -15.40 15.85 18.68
C THR A 382 -15.63 14.36 18.43
N GLU A 383 -14.89 13.77 17.51
CA GLU A 383 -14.92 12.34 17.19
C GLU A 383 -13.52 11.71 17.35
N PRO A 384 -13.39 10.38 17.40
CA PRO A 384 -12.06 9.76 17.45
C PRO A 384 -11.19 10.18 16.26
N LEU A 385 -9.94 10.56 16.55
CA LEU A 385 -8.91 10.77 15.55
C LEU A 385 -8.29 9.42 15.24
N VAL A 386 -8.49 8.91 13.99
CA VAL A 386 -7.96 7.63 13.56
C VAL A 386 -6.98 7.83 12.42
N SER A 387 -5.83 7.20 12.55
CA SER A 387 -4.74 7.33 11.57
C SER A 387 -4.03 5.99 11.34
N LEU A 388 -3.55 5.80 10.14
CA LEU A 388 -2.70 4.68 9.75
C LEU A 388 -1.27 5.18 9.54
N ARG A 389 -0.29 4.39 9.96
CA ARG A 389 1.11 4.65 9.68
C ARG A 389 1.85 3.37 9.32
N TYR A 390 2.74 3.46 8.35
CA TYR A 390 3.54 2.32 7.89
C TYR A 390 5.03 2.61 8.03
N PHE A 391 5.79 1.56 8.26
CA PHE A 391 7.19 1.58 8.62
C PHE A 391 8.02 0.81 7.62
N GLY A 392 9.27 1.23 7.43
CA GLY A 392 10.26 0.50 6.65
C GLY A 392 10.94 -0.65 7.41
N PRO A 393 11.87 -1.35 6.75
CA PRO A 393 12.60 -2.48 7.33
C PRO A 393 13.30 -2.12 8.64
N GLY A 394 13.26 -3.02 9.62
CA GLY A 394 13.96 -2.87 10.90
C GLY A 394 13.36 -1.86 11.87
N ALA A 395 12.36 -1.06 11.45
CA ALA A 395 11.74 -0.06 12.33
C ALA A 395 10.86 -0.67 13.43
N CYS A 396 10.43 -1.92 13.27
CA CYS A 396 9.48 -2.59 14.15
C CYS A 396 9.97 -4.01 14.53
N PRO A 397 11.06 -4.15 15.28
CA PRO A 397 11.61 -5.47 15.64
C PRO A 397 10.66 -6.30 16.52
N ASP A 398 9.74 -5.63 17.23
CA ASP A 398 8.69 -6.18 18.09
C ASP A 398 7.36 -6.44 17.35
N ALA A 399 7.32 -6.26 16.03
CA ALA A 399 6.13 -6.58 15.24
C ALA A 399 5.76 -8.07 15.38
N PRO A 400 4.47 -8.39 15.59
CA PRO A 400 4.02 -9.78 15.74
C PRO A 400 4.29 -10.62 14.49
N ASP A 401 4.25 -11.94 14.66
CA ASP A 401 4.16 -12.88 13.55
C ASP A 401 2.70 -13.20 13.19
N VAL A 402 2.47 -13.65 11.95
CA VAL A 402 1.15 -14.12 11.53
C VAL A 402 0.69 -15.25 12.48
N GLY A 403 -0.55 -15.18 12.91
CA GLY A 403 -1.13 -16.13 13.87
C GLY A 403 -0.95 -15.76 15.35
N ASP A 404 -0.15 -14.75 15.70
CA ASP A 404 0.02 -14.33 17.10
C ASP A 404 -1.28 -13.81 17.73
N HIS A 405 -2.22 -13.31 16.93
CA HIS A 405 -3.56 -12.94 17.41
C HIS A 405 -4.32 -14.12 18.05
N LYS A 406 -4.01 -15.37 17.66
CA LYS A 406 -4.61 -16.59 18.23
C LYS A 406 -4.06 -16.97 19.60
N LYS A 407 -2.94 -16.36 20.02
CA LYS A 407 -2.27 -16.65 21.31
C LYS A 407 -2.73 -15.73 22.45
N ARG A 408 -3.64 -14.78 22.16
CA ARG A 408 -4.10 -13.74 23.11
C ARG A 408 -5.56 -13.94 23.56
#